data_eff7c0616311fe5833802030af39ea18
#
_entry.id   eff7c0616311fe5833802030af39ea18
#
_cell.length_a   1.000
_cell.length_b   1.000
_cell.length_c   1.000
_cell.angle_alpha   90.00
_cell.angle_beta   90.00
_cell.angle_gamma   90.00
#
_symmetry.space_group_name_H-M   'P 1'
#
loop_
_entity.id
_entity.type
_entity.pdbx_description
1 polymer ?
#
loop_
_entity_poly.entity_id
_entity_poly.type
_entity_poly.pdbx_seq_one_letter_code
_entity_poly.pdbx_strand_id
1 'polypeptide(L)'
;SLAIPFNILGASEAIVSGWPALRPWFPAINLALGAMIFLLVWKGADWAIKAQYVIMTVLGLSILFFLLGPIGNFSLENLRANWGAAEGVTSLIPYFAIFFPAVTGIMAGVNMSGDLRKPHISIPRGTLYALGTAMGLYLVQIIVAAGCFPREEMIKTPYLILTRNALFGLGFMVLAGVQAATLSTALGWALGAPRVLQSLGVDNVLPGIGMFRAGVGPQNEPRRAIVVVL
;
A
#
# COMPACT_ATOMS: atom_id res chain seq x y z
N SER A 1 12.27 -8.28 -5.86
CA SER A 1 10.81 -8.53 -5.76
C SER A 1 10.07 -7.65 -6.76
N LEU A 2 9.22 -8.22 -7.61
CA LEU A 2 8.40 -7.47 -8.59
C LEU A 2 7.36 -6.55 -7.90
N ALA A 3 7.07 -6.78 -6.63
CA ALA A 3 6.11 -5.97 -5.89
C ALA A 3 6.57 -4.52 -5.69
N ILE A 4 7.87 -4.27 -5.56
CA ILE A 4 8.41 -2.91 -5.36
C ILE A 4 8.16 -2.03 -6.58
N PRO A 5 8.64 -2.37 -7.79
CA PRO A 5 8.38 -1.54 -8.97
C PRO A 5 6.89 -1.43 -9.30
N PHE A 6 6.09 -2.48 -9.07
CA PHE A 6 4.65 -2.42 -9.28
C PHE A 6 3.97 -1.35 -8.40
N ASN A 7 4.33 -1.27 -7.12
CA ASN A 7 3.79 -0.25 -6.22
C ASN A 7 4.31 1.16 -6.56
N ILE A 8 5.57 1.30 -7.01
CA ILE A 8 6.11 2.59 -7.47
C ILE A 8 5.37 3.07 -8.72
N LEU A 9 5.10 2.18 -9.67
CA LEU A 9 4.30 2.48 -10.86
C LEU A 9 2.89 2.95 -10.47
N GLY A 10 2.22 2.23 -9.57
CA GLY A 10 0.90 2.61 -9.07
C GLY A 10 0.88 3.98 -8.38
N ALA A 11 1.92 4.29 -7.58
CA ALA A 11 2.08 5.61 -6.99
C ALA A 11 2.24 6.70 -8.06
N SER A 12 3.07 6.46 -9.06
CA SER A 12 3.28 7.43 -10.16
C SER A 12 2.02 7.63 -10.99
N GLU A 13 1.27 6.57 -11.25
CA GLU A 13 -0.02 6.64 -11.94
C GLU A 13 -1.04 7.49 -11.19
N ALA A 14 -1.13 7.34 -9.88
CA ALA A 14 -2.01 8.15 -9.05
C ALA A 14 -1.60 9.64 -9.05
N ILE A 15 -0.29 9.96 -9.04
CA ILE A 15 0.20 11.34 -9.19
C ILE A 15 -0.25 11.93 -10.54
N VAL A 16 -0.01 11.22 -11.63
CA VAL A 16 -0.32 11.69 -12.97
C VAL A 16 -1.84 11.77 -13.21
N SER A 17 -2.62 10.91 -12.55
CA SER A 17 -4.08 10.99 -12.60
C SER A 17 -4.62 12.23 -11.87
N GLY A 18 -3.98 12.63 -10.76
CA GLY A 18 -4.32 13.87 -10.04
C GLY A 18 -3.83 15.14 -10.75
N TRP A 19 -2.69 15.05 -11.43
CA TRP A 19 -2.07 16.16 -12.17
C TRP A 19 -1.67 15.73 -13.59
N PRO A 20 -2.58 15.74 -14.57
CA PRO A 20 -2.32 15.28 -15.95
C PRO A 20 -1.16 15.98 -16.66
N ALA A 21 -0.84 17.22 -16.27
CA ALA A 21 0.31 17.97 -16.78
C ALA A 21 1.66 17.29 -16.49
N LEU A 22 1.73 16.40 -15.48
CA LEU A 22 2.93 15.65 -15.13
C LEU A 22 3.13 14.38 -15.97
N ARG A 23 2.20 14.04 -16.86
CA ARG A 23 2.28 12.82 -17.69
C ARG A 23 3.59 12.67 -18.49
N PRO A 24 4.19 13.72 -19.08
CA PRO A 24 5.48 13.61 -19.75
C PRO A 24 6.64 13.22 -18.80
N TRP A 25 6.48 13.53 -17.52
CA TRP A 25 7.48 13.27 -16.47
C TRP A 25 7.31 11.94 -15.77
N PHE A 26 6.38 11.08 -16.22
CA PHE A 26 6.09 9.79 -15.61
C PHE A 26 7.34 8.92 -15.33
N PRO A 27 8.30 8.76 -16.29
CA PRO A 27 9.53 7.99 -16.01
C PRO A 27 10.41 8.63 -14.94
N ALA A 28 10.50 9.96 -14.92
CA ALA A 28 11.28 10.69 -13.91
C ALA A 28 10.67 10.58 -12.51
N ILE A 29 9.33 10.62 -12.42
CA ILE A 29 8.59 10.41 -11.16
C ILE A 29 8.85 9.00 -10.62
N ASN A 30 8.78 7.96 -11.47
CA ASN A 30 9.08 6.58 -11.09
C ASN A 30 10.52 6.46 -10.54
N LEU A 31 11.48 7.04 -11.23
CA LEU A 31 12.88 7.03 -10.81
C LEU A 31 13.08 7.75 -9.47
N ALA A 32 12.43 8.91 -9.30
CA ALA A 32 12.52 9.70 -8.07
C ALA A 32 11.93 8.94 -6.86
N LEU A 33 10.75 8.31 -7.02
CA LEU A 33 10.12 7.50 -5.98
C LEU A 33 10.95 6.25 -5.66
N GLY A 34 11.50 5.57 -6.67
CA GLY A 34 12.40 4.43 -6.49
C GLY A 34 13.67 4.83 -5.73
N ALA A 35 14.30 5.94 -6.12
CA ALA A 35 15.48 6.48 -5.44
C ALA A 35 15.16 6.89 -3.99
N MET A 36 14.00 7.48 -3.74
CA MET A 36 13.56 7.83 -2.39
C MET A 36 13.43 6.58 -1.50
N ILE A 37 12.78 5.52 -1.98
CA ILE A 37 12.63 4.25 -1.25
C ILE A 37 14.01 3.63 -1.01
N PHE A 38 14.86 3.59 -2.03
CA PHE A 38 16.23 3.08 -1.91
C PHE A 38 17.00 3.82 -0.82
N LEU A 39 16.99 5.15 -0.83
CA LEU A 39 17.68 5.98 0.16
C LEU A 39 17.14 5.78 1.58
N LEU A 40 15.84 5.62 1.75
CA LEU A 40 15.22 5.34 3.05
C LEU A 40 15.70 4.00 3.61
N VAL A 41 15.68 2.95 2.79
CA VAL A 41 16.11 1.61 3.18
C VAL A 41 17.63 1.56 3.40
N TRP A 42 18.41 2.28 2.59
CA TRP A 42 19.86 2.39 2.73
C TRP A 42 20.31 3.06 4.04
N LYS A 43 19.52 4.03 4.53
CA LYS A 43 19.77 4.68 5.84
C LYS A 43 19.51 3.76 7.03
N GLY A 44 18.82 2.65 6.81
CA GLY A 44 18.56 1.65 7.81
C GLY A 44 17.09 1.53 8.21
N ALA A 45 16.76 0.40 8.85
CA ALA A 45 15.40 0.04 9.24
C ALA A 45 14.72 1.09 10.13
N ASP A 46 15.47 1.73 11.04
CA ASP A 46 14.92 2.75 11.97
C ASP A 46 14.32 3.96 11.23
N TRP A 47 15.00 4.42 10.17
CA TRP A 47 14.50 5.53 9.34
C TRP A 47 13.27 5.13 8.53
N ALA A 48 13.30 3.93 7.99
CA ALA A 48 12.18 3.40 7.24
C ALA A 48 10.94 3.21 8.13
N ILE A 49 11.10 2.74 9.36
CA ILE A 49 10.02 2.62 10.35
C ILE A 49 9.45 3.99 10.72
N LYS A 50 10.32 5.01 10.94
CA LYS A 50 9.85 6.39 11.21
C LYS A 50 9.04 6.94 10.02
N ALA A 51 9.51 6.73 8.79
CA ALA A 51 8.76 7.10 7.59
C ALA A 51 7.39 6.40 7.54
N GLN A 52 7.32 5.13 7.94
CA GLN A 52 6.09 4.35 7.99
C GLN A 52 5.05 4.97 8.95
N TYR A 53 5.46 5.50 10.12
CA TYR A 53 4.53 6.20 11.01
C TYR A 53 3.93 7.46 10.36
N VAL A 54 4.74 8.24 9.66
CA VAL A 54 4.24 9.43 8.92
C VAL A 54 3.25 9.00 7.83
N ILE A 55 3.61 7.98 7.06
CA ILE A 55 2.76 7.41 6.00
C ILE A 55 1.42 6.93 6.60
N MET A 56 1.44 6.19 7.71
CA MET A 56 0.22 5.72 8.38
C MET A 56 -0.67 6.85 8.88
N THR A 57 -0.07 7.94 9.37
CA THR A 57 -0.83 9.13 9.80
C THR A 57 -1.54 9.78 8.61
N VAL A 58 -0.83 9.97 7.50
CA VAL A 58 -1.42 10.51 6.26
C VAL A 58 -2.53 9.62 5.73
N LEU A 59 -2.31 8.30 5.73
CA LEU A 59 -3.31 7.31 5.32
C LEU A 59 -4.56 7.37 6.20
N GLY A 60 -4.38 7.39 7.53
CA GLY A 60 -5.49 7.49 8.48
C GLY A 60 -6.32 8.76 8.28
N LEU A 61 -5.67 9.92 8.13
CA LEU A 61 -6.34 11.18 7.81
C LEU A 61 -7.09 11.10 6.47
N SER A 62 -6.46 10.54 5.44
CA SER A 62 -7.09 10.36 4.13
C SER A 62 -8.37 9.52 4.21
N ILE A 63 -8.34 8.41 4.95
CA ILE A 63 -9.53 7.56 5.17
C ILE A 63 -10.63 8.35 5.87
N LEU A 64 -10.30 9.16 6.88
CA LEU A 64 -11.28 10.02 7.55
C LEU A 64 -11.89 11.06 6.60
N PHE A 65 -11.08 11.72 5.77
CA PHE A 65 -11.57 12.68 4.77
C PHE A 65 -12.46 12.03 3.71
N PHE A 66 -12.12 10.79 3.30
CA PHE A 66 -12.94 10.00 2.39
C PHE A 66 -14.27 9.56 3.03
N LEU A 67 -14.26 9.11 4.27
CA LEU A 67 -15.48 8.61 4.94
C LEU A 67 -16.43 9.73 5.33
N LEU A 68 -15.91 10.83 5.87
CA LEU A 68 -16.72 11.92 6.40
C LEU A 68 -17.19 12.90 5.32
N GLY A 69 -16.45 13.02 4.21
CA GLY A 69 -16.79 13.96 3.14
C GLY A 69 -18.17 13.73 2.53
N PRO A 70 -18.44 12.54 1.98
CA PRO A 70 -19.69 12.26 1.28
C PRO A 70 -20.84 11.84 2.20
N ILE A 71 -20.64 11.70 3.52
CA ILE A 71 -21.62 11.10 4.43
C ILE A 71 -22.98 11.81 4.43
N GLY A 72 -22.98 13.13 4.15
CA GLY A 72 -24.21 13.92 4.01
C GLY A 72 -25.06 13.53 2.80
N ASN A 73 -24.49 12.86 1.82
CA ASN A 73 -25.16 12.38 0.60
C ASN A 73 -25.58 10.92 0.70
N PHE A 74 -25.48 10.31 1.89
CA PHE A 74 -25.82 8.90 2.09
C PHE A 74 -27.32 8.66 1.85
N SER A 75 -27.63 7.74 0.95
CA SER A 75 -28.99 7.33 0.59
C SER A 75 -29.13 5.80 0.64
N LEU A 76 -30.17 5.33 1.32
CA LEU A 76 -30.51 3.91 1.31
C LEU A 76 -30.94 3.42 -0.09
N GLU A 77 -31.46 4.31 -0.92
CA GLU A 77 -31.81 4.01 -2.31
C GLU A 77 -30.55 3.70 -3.12
N ASN A 78 -29.52 4.55 -3.04
CA ASN A 78 -28.22 4.31 -3.66
C ASN A 78 -27.60 3.00 -3.16
N LEU A 79 -27.63 2.75 -1.84
CA LEU A 79 -27.09 1.54 -1.26
C LEU A 79 -27.80 0.29 -1.80
N ARG A 80 -29.14 0.31 -1.90
CA ARG A 80 -29.91 -0.80 -2.47
C ARG A 80 -29.63 -0.99 -3.96
N ALA A 81 -29.55 0.08 -4.75
CA ALA A 81 -29.22 0.03 -6.16
C ALA A 81 -27.82 -0.54 -6.42
N ASN A 82 -26.88 -0.26 -5.50
CA ASN A 82 -25.50 -0.72 -5.60
C ASN A 82 -25.26 -2.11 -4.98
N TRP A 83 -26.22 -2.67 -4.24
CA TRP A 83 -26.04 -3.94 -3.52
C TRP A 83 -25.93 -5.16 -4.43
N GLY A 84 -26.57 -5.15 -5.59
CA GLY A 84 -26.58 -6.26 -6.54
C GLY A 84 -25.40 -6.23 -7.50
N ALA A 85 -25.15 -7.37 -8.17
CA ALA A 85 -24.24 -7.42 -9.30
C ALA A 85 -24.75 -6.50 -10.43
N ALA A 86 -23.82 -5.88 -11.17
CA ALA A 86 -24.17 -5.13 -12.36
C ALA A 86 -24.71 -6.09 -13.45
N GLU A 87 -25.58 -5.58 -14.32
CA GLU A 87 -26.07 -6.35 -15.48
C GLU A 87 -24.87 -6.82 -16.33
N GLY A 88 -24.91 -8.09 -16.77
CA GLY A 88 -23.84 -8.70 -17.55
C GLY A 88 -22.67 -9.28 -16.75
N VAL A 89 -22.66 -9.17 -15.41
CA VAL A 89 -21.65 -9.83 -14.57
C VAL A 89 -21.95 -11.33 -14.48
N THR A 90 -21.18 -12.12 -15.21
CA THR A 90 -21.31 -13.59 -15.24
C THR A 90 -20.35 -14.30 -14.29
N SER A 91 -19.30 -13.62 -13.82
CA SER A 91 -18.28 -14.20 -12.95
C SER A 91 -17.73 -13.16 -11.97
N LEU A 92 -17.47 -13.58 -10.72
CA LEU A 92 -16.80 -12.77 -9.69
C LEU A 92 -15.27 -12.84 -9.77
N ILE A 93 -14.71 -13.77 -10.53
CA ILE A 93 -13.26 -14.02 -10.60
C ILE A 93 -12.48 -12.78 -11.04
N PRO A 94 -12.86 -12.03 -12.10
CA PRO A 94 -12.15 -10.81 -12.49
C PRO A 94 -12.14 -9.75 -11.40
N TYR A 95 -13.25 -9.57 -10.69
CA TYR A 95 -13.35 -8.59 -9.60
C TYR A 95 -12.52 -9.00 -8.40
N PHE A 96 -12.49 -10.29 -8.08
CA PHE A 96 -11.58 -10.83 -7.06
C PHE A 96 -10.12 -10.59 -7.44
N ALA A 97 -9.73 -10.82 -8.68
CA ALA A 97 -8.37 -10.59 -9.16
C ALA A 97 -7.95 -9.11 -9.05
N ILE A 98 -8.87 -8.17 -9.34
CA ILE A 98 -8.64 -6.72 -9.20
C ILE A 98 -8.54 -6.32 -7.72
N PHE A 99 -9.36 -6.91 -6.84
CA PHE A 99 -9.37 -6.60 -5.41
C PHE A 99 -8.23 -7.26 -4.64
N PHE A 100 -7.72 -8.40 -5.11
CA PHE A 100 -6.69 -9.20 -4.43
C PHE A 100 -5.45 -8.40 -4.02
N PRO A 101 -4.90 -7.46 -4.81
CA PRO A 101 -3.79 -6.61 -4.37
C PRO A 101 -4.05 -5.79 -3.11
N ALA A 102 -5.31 -5.50 -2.78
CA ALA A 102 -5.67 -4.74 -1.57
C ALA A 102 -5.31 -5.46 -0.25
N VAL A 103 -5.14 -6.78 -0.28
CA VAL A 103 -4.73 -7.58 0.88
C VAL A 103 -3.24 -7.95 0.87
N THR A 104 -2.44 -7.36 -0.01
CA THR A 104 -0.99 -7.59 -0.07
C THR A 104 -0.27 -6.89 1.08
N GLY A 105 0.93 -7.39 1.42
CA GLY A 105 1.76 -6.79 2.48
C GLY A 105 1.65 -7.47 3.85
N ILE A 106 0.75 -8.44 4.04
CA ILE A 106 0.56 -9.17 5.30
C ILE A 106 1.85 -9.85 5.79
N MET A 107 2.72 -10.24 4.87
CA MET A 107 4.00 -10.89 5.17
C MET A 107 5.10 -9.92 5.64
N ALA A 108 4.89 -8.61 5.58
CA ALA A 108 5.91 -7.62 5.95
C ALA A 108 6.38 -7.80 7.41
N GLY A 109 5.44 -8.05 8.35
CA GLY A 109 5.76 -8.31 9.75
C GLY A 109 6.55 -9.61 9.96
N VAL A 110 6.28 -10.64 9.18
CA VAL A 110 6.99 -11.93 9.22
C VAL A 110 8.41 -11.75 8.70
N ASN A 111 8.60 -11.02 7.61
CA ASN A 111 9.91 -10.76 7.01
C ASN A 111 10.84 -9.93 7.93
N MET A 112 10.27 -9.23 8.90
CA MET A 112 11.00 -8.44 9.90
C MET A 112 11.04 -9.13 11.27
N SER A 113 10.81 -10.44 11.34
CA SER A 113 10.76 -11.21 12.58
C SER A 113 12.03 -11.10 13.43
N GLY A 114 13.20 -10.98 12.78
CA GLY A 114 14.49 -10.81 13.44
C GLY A 114 14.65 -9.51 14.25
N ASP A 115 13.84 -8.48 13.98
CA ASP A 115 13.87 -7.19 14.68
C ASP A 115 12.92 -7.16 15.89
N LEU A 116 12.08 -8.18 16.06
CA LEU A 116 11.07 -8.23 17.11
C LEU A 116 11.61 -8.89 18.39
N ARG A 117 11.31 -8.30 19.55
CA ARG A 117 11.71 -8.86 20.88
C ARG A 117 11.05 -10.21 21.17
N LYS A 118 9.79 -10.42 20.75
CA LYS A 118 9.00 -11.65 20.97
C LYS A 118 8.20 -11.98 19.69
N PRO A 119 8.86 -12.44 18.60
CA PRO A 119 8.20 -12.62 17.31
C PRO A 119 7.04 -13.62 17.36
N HIS A 120 7.17 -14.71 18.12
CA HIS A 120 6.14 -15.76 18.26
C HIS A 120 4.81 -15.27 18.87
N ILE A 121 4.81 -14.13 19.58
CA ILE A 121 3.61 -13.49 20.13
C ILE A 121 3.20 -12.31 19.28
N SER A 122 4.17 -11.47 18.92
CA SER A 122 3.91 -10.20 18.24
C SER A 122 3.39 -10.38 16.81
N ILE A 123 3.93 -11.36 16.07
CA ILE A 123 3.52 -11.60 14.68
C ILE A 123 2.07 -12.09 14.60
N PRO A 124 1.65 -13.18 15.27
CA PRO A 124 0.26 -13.64 15.15
C PRO A 124 -0.75 -12.58 15.61
N ARG A 125 -0.51 -11.95 16.77
CA ARG A 125 -1.42 -10.93 17.30
C ARG A 125 -1.47 -9.70 16.41
N GLY A 126 -0.32 -9.17 16.02
CA GLY A 126 -0.24 -8.00 15.15
C GLY A 126 -0.91 -8.22 13.80
N THR A 127 -0.68 -9.38 13.19
CA THR A 127 -1.28 -9.76 11.91
C THR A 127 -2.81 -9.88 12.02
N LEU A 128 -3.32 -10.53 13.06
CA LEU A 128 -4.77 -10.67 13.26
C LEU A 128 -5.44 -9.33 13.53
N TYR A 129 -4.84 -8.46 14.35
CA TYR A 129 -5.36 -7.11 14.59
C TYR A 129 -5.34 -6.26 13.31
N ALA A 130 -4.24 -6.30 12.56
CA ALA A 130 -4.13 -5.57 11.29
C ALA A 130 -5.18 -6.05 10.29
N LEU A 131 -5.35 -7.37 10.15
CA LEU A 131 -6.34 -7.96 9.25
C LEU A 131 -7.77 -7.58 9.64
N GLY A 132 -8.12 -7.70 10.92
CA GLY A 132 -9.44 -7.34 11.42
C GLY A 132 -9.75 -5.85 11.25
N THR A 133 -8.78 -4.98 11.53
CA THR A 133 -8.91 -3.54 11.34
C THR A 133 -9.07 -3.18 9.86
N ALA A 134 -8.24 -3.76 8.98
CA ALA A 134 -8.33 -3.52 7.54
C ALA A 134 -9.66 -4.00 6.97
N MET A 135 -10.14 -5.20 7.37
CA MET A 135 -11.42 -5.73 6.95
C MET A 135 -12.58 -4.83 7.39
N GLY A 136 -12.57 -4.36 8.64
CA GLY A 136 -13.57 -3.41 9.15
C GLY A 136 -13.56 -2.10 8.36
N LEU A 137 -12.38 -1.53 8.10
CA LEU A 137 -12.25 -0.30 7.30
C LEU A 137 -12.73 -0.50 5.87
N TYR A 138 -12.41 -1.61 5.20
CA TYR A 138 -12.91 -1.91 3.85
C TYR A 138 -14.43 -2.01 3.81
N LEU A 139 -15.04 -2.69 4.78
CA LEU A 139 -16.50 -2.80 4.85
C LEU A 139 -17.15 -1.42 5.01
N VAL A 140 -16.63 -0.58 5.90
CA VAL A 140 -17.14 0.79 6.09
C VAL A 140 -16.96 1.61 4.80
N GLN A 141 -15.80 1.55 4.16
CA GLN A 141 -15.55 2.26 2.90
C GLN A 141 -16.49 1.83 1.78
N ILE A 142 -16.74 0.52 1.64
CA ILE A 142 -17.67 -0.03 0.63
C ILE A 142 -19.09 0.46 0.89
N ILE A 143 -19.56 0.41 2.15
CA ILE A 143 -20.90 0.87 2.53
C ILE A 143 -21.06 2.37 2.27
N VAL A 144 -20.08 3.19 2.66
CA VAL A 144 -20.09 4.63 2.42
C VAL A 144 -20.08 4.93 0.92
N ALA A 145 -19.18 4.30 0.16
CA ALA A 145 -19.12 4.49 -1.29
C ALA A 145 -20.44 4.09 -1.97
N ALA A 146 -20.97 2.91 -1.64
CA ALA A 146 -22.22 2.41 -2.22
C ALA A 146 -23.45 3.24 -1.83
N GLY A 147 -23.48 3.80 -0.63
CA GLY A 147 -24.59 4.64 -0.16
C GLY A 147 -24.51 6.09 -0.63
N CYS A 148 -23.31 6.63 -0.86
CA CYS A 148 -23.13 8.04 -1.19
C CYS A 148 -23.07 8.33 -2.69
N PHE A 149 -22.69 7.35 -3.52
CA PHE A 149 -22.44 7.57 -4.95
C PHE A 149 -23.27 6.67 -5.85
N PRO A 150 -23.82 7.21 -6.96
CA PRO A 150 -24.41 6.40 -8.02
C PRO A 150 -23.37 5.50 -8.69
N ARG A 151 -23.75 4.27 -9.05
CA ARG A 151 -22.86 3.29 -9.69
C ARG A 151 -22.20 3.82 -10.96
N GLU A 152 -22.95 4.51 -11.79
CA GLU A 152 -22.45 5.04 -13.05
C GLU A 152 -21.31 6.04 -12.86
N GLU A 153 -21.40 6.91 -11.85
CA GLU A 153 -20.36 7.87 -11.55
C GLU A 153 -19.09 7.20 -11.02
N MET A 154 -19.25 6.17 -10.16
CA MET A 154 -18.12 5.39 -9.65
C MET A 154 -17.36 4.67 -10.77
N ILE A 155 -18.07 4.20 -11.81
CA ILE A 155 -17.44 3.55 -12.97
C ILE A 155 -16.76 4.57 -13.88
N LYS A 156 -17.41 5.71 -14.18
CA LYS A 156 -16.90 6.71 -15.12
C LYS A 156 -15.70 7.49 -14.61
N THR A 157 -15.71 7.82 -13.31
CA THR A 157 -14.70 8.73 -12.72
C THR A 157 -14.29 8.32 -11.30
N PRO A 158 -13.71 7.11 -11.12
CA PRO A 158 -13.48 6.54 -9.78
C PRO A 158 -12.61 7.42 -8.87
N TYR A 159 -11.51 7.98 -9.37
CA TYR A 159 -10.66 8.87 -8.57
C TYR A 159 -11.27 10.25 -8.37
N LEU A 160 -11.91 10.79 -9.40
CA LEU A 160 -12.43 12.16 -9.38
C LEU A 160 -13.62 12.30 -8.43
N ILE A 161 -14.50 11.29 -8.38
CA ILE A 161 -15.65 11.30 -7.47
C ILE A 161 -15.21 11.30 -6.00
N LEU A 162 -14.16 10.53 -5.67
CA LEU A 162 -13.61 10.46 -4.32
C LEU A 162 -12.96 11.78 -3.89
N THR A 163 -12.24 12.43 -4.81
CA THR A 163 -11.54 13.70 -4.52
C THR A 163 -12.48 14.88 -4.45
N ARG A 164 -13.50 14.96 -5.32
CA ARG A 164 -14.48 16.06 -5.33
C ARG A 164 -15.36 16.08 -4.09
N ASN A 165 -15.67 14.91 -3.54
CA ASN A 165 -16.55 14.77 -2.38
C ASN A 165 -15.78 14.60 -1.06
N ALA A 166 -14.47 14.86 -1.06
CA ALA A 166 -13.67 14.81 0.16
C ALA A 166 -14.10 15.92 1.15
N LEU A 167 -13.96 15.63 2.45
CA LEU A 167 -14.29 16.57 3.51
C LEU A 167 -13.62 17.94 3.29
N PHE A 168 -14.36 19.03 3.45
CA PHE A 168 -13.91 20.41 3.23
C PHE A 168 -13.37 20.71 1.81
N GLY A 169 -13.68 19.87 0.80
CA GLY A 169 -13.14 20.02 -0.54
C GLY A 169 -11.64 19.71 -0.66
N LEU A 170 -11.04 19.11 0.36
CA LEU A 170 -9.61 18.78 0.41
C LEU A 170 -9.32 17.45 -0.29
N GLY A 171 -9.71 17.33 -1.56
CA GLY A 171 -9.52 16.12 -2.37
C GLY A 171 -8.06 15.67 -2.49
N PHE A 172 -7.10 16.59 -2.36
CA PHE A 172 -5.68 16.25 -2.34
C PHE A 172 -5.31 15.32 -1.17
N MET A 173 -6.04 15.37 -0.04
CA MET A 173 -5.84 14.47 1.09
C MET A 173 -6.16 13.01 0.72
N VAL A 174 -7.18 12.79 -0.11
CA VAL A 174 -7.52 11.45 -0.61
C VAL A 174 -6.41 10.93 -1.54
N LEU A 175 -5.92 11.77 -2.44
CA LEU A 175 -4.77 11.42 -3.30
C LEU A 175 -3.51 11.16 -2.48
N ALA A 176 -3.23 11.97 -1.46
CA ALA A 176 -2.13 11.75 -0.55
C ALA A 176 -2.24 10.39 0.17
N GLY A 177 -3.45 9.95 0.52
CA GLY A 177 -3.69 8.63 1.10
C GLY A 177 -3.41 7.48 0.14
N VAL A 178 -3.79 7.60 -1.13
CA VAL A 178 -3.45 6.62 -2.17
C VAL A 178 -1.93 6.51 -2.30
N GLN A 179 -1.22 7.66 -2.32
CA GLN A 179 0.25 7.69 -2.33
C GLN A 179 0.83 7.03 -1.08
N ALA A 180 0.30 7.38 0.10
CA ALA A 180 0.72 6.81 1.37
C ALA A 180 0.57 5.29 1.38
N ALA A 181 -0.55 4.73 0.92
CA ALA A 181 -0.81 3.30 0.88
C ALA A 181 0.18 2.56 -0.04
N THR A 182 0.37 3.06 -1.26
CA THR A 182 1.28 2.45 -2.24
C THR A 182 2.74 2.52 -1.81
N LEU A 183 3.19 3.67 -1.30
CA LEU A 183 4.56 3.86 -0.81
C LEU A 183 4.82 3.04 0.47
N SER A 184 3.84 2.91 1.36
CA SER A 184 3.91 2.04 2.54
C SER A 184 4.18 0.59 2.14
N THR A 185 3.42 0.09 1.16
CA THR A 185 3.57 -1.27 0.65
C THR A 185 4.92 -1.47 -0.03
N ALA A 186 5.35 -0.53 -0.87
CA ALA A 186 6.66 -0.57 -1.52
C ALA A 186 7.81 -0.58 -0.49
N LEU A 187 7.71 0.26 0.56
CA LEU A 187 8.70 0.33 1.63
C LEU A 187 8.75 -0.97 2.45
N GLY A 188 7.58 -1.56 2.75
CA GLY A 188 7.51 -2.86 3.44
C GLY A 188 8.22 -3.97 2.68
N TRP A 189 8.02 -4.07 1.36
CA TRP A 189 8.73 -5.02 0.51
C TRP A 189 10.22 -4.71 0.39
N ALA A 190 10.57 -3.42 0.31
CA ALA A 190 11.97 -2.96 0.21
C ALA A 190 12.78 -3.26 1.48
N LEU A 191 12.12 -3.30 2.64
CA LEU A 191 12.75 -3.74 3.90
C LEU A 191 12.81 -5.26 4.03
N GLY A 192 11.73 -5.95 3.65
CA GLY A 192 11.61 -7.39 3.86
C GLY A 192 12.42 -8.23 2.87
N ALA A 193 12.38 -7.91 1.57
CA ALA A 193 12.99 -8.73 0.54
C ALA A 193 14.52 -8.89 0.69
N PRO A 194 15.32 -7.84 1.01
CA PRO A 194 16.74 -7.99 1.28
C PRO A 194 17.04 -8.89 2.49
N ARG A 195 16.20 -8.85 3.54
CA ARG A 195 16.36 -9.71 4.72
C ARG A 195 16.09 -11.17 4.42
N VAL A 196 15.08 -11.46 3.60
CA VAL A 196 14.83 -12.82 3.09
C VAL A 196 16.02 -13.33 2.28
N LEU A 197 16.59 -12.49 1.39
CA LEU A 197 17.77 -12.86 0.63
C LEU A 197 18.99 -13.09 1.53
N GLN A 198 19.15 -12.30 2.59
CA GLN A 198 20.19 -12.48 3.60
C GLN A 198 20.02 -13.81 4.35
N SER A 199 18.82 -14.16 4.78
CA SER A 199 18.53 -15.43 5.47
C SER A 199 18.84 -16.62 4.57
N LEU A 200 18.43 -16.58 3.30
CA LEU A 200 18.78 -17.62 2.31
C LEU A 200 20.31 -17.73 2.13
N GLY A 201 21.04 -16.61 2.23
CA GLY A 201 22.49 -16.58 2.19
C GLY A 201 23.14 -17.19 3.44
N VAL A 202 22.53 -17.04 4.62
CA VAL A 202 22.97 -17.67 5.87
C VAL A 202 22.78 -19.20 5.79
N ASP A 203 21.62 -19.64 5.31
CA ASP A 203 21.26 -21.05 5.20
C ASP A 203 21.95 -21.74 3.99
N ASN A 204 22.63 -20.96 3.13
CA ASN A 204 23.36 -21.41 1.96
C ASN A 204 22.52 -22.34 1.04
N VAL A 205 21.26 -21.99 0.84
CA VAL A 205 20.25 -22.80 0.11
C VAL A 205 20.61 -23.01 -1.35
N LEU A 206 21.32 -22.03 -1.96
CA LEU A 206 21.74 -22.07 -3.36
C LEU A 206 23.25 -21.79 -3.51
N PRO A 207 23.94 -22.40 -4.46
CA PRO A 207 25.34 -22.09 -4.75
C PRO A 207 25.56 -20.60 -5.04
N GLY A 208 26.54 -19.97 -4.40
CA GLY A 208 26.89 -18.56 -4.58
C GLY A 208 26.05 -17.55 -3.79
N ILE A 209 24.91 -17.94 -3.20
CA ILE A 209 24.04 -17.03 -2.43
C ILE A 209 24.66 -16.60 -1.10
N GLY A 210 25.67 -17.33 -0.60
CA GLY A 210 26.38 -17.04 0.64
C GLY A 210 27.05 -15.65 0.68
N MET A 211 27.23 -14.98 -0.47
CA MET A 211 27.73 -13.62 -0.55
C MET A 211 26.80 -12.58 0.14
N PHE A 212 25.51 -12.90 0.32
CA PHE A 212 24.52 -12.03 0.95
C PHE A 212 24.37 -12.26 2.46
N ARG A 213 25.05 -13.28 3.04
CA ARG A 213 24.93 -13.61 4.47
C ARG A 213 25.39 -12.52 5.42
N ALA A 214 26.40 -11.73 5.00
CA ALA A 214 27.01 -10.71 5.83
C ALA A 214 26.25 -9.38 5.74
N GLY A 215 25.80 -8.88 6.88
CA GLY A 215 25.26 -7.53 7.00
C GLY A 215 26.32 -6.54 7.51
N VAL A 216 25.95 -5.28 7.61
CA VAL A 216 26.82 -4.16 8.02
C VAL A 216 26.19 -3.47 9.22
N GLY A 217 27.05 -3.06 10.18
CA GLY A 217 26.64 -2.30 11.36
C GLY A 217 26.01 -3.15 12.47
N PRO A 218 25.60 -2.50 13.60
CA PRO A 218 25.06 -3.18 14.78
C PRO A 218 23.75 -3.94 14.53
N GLN A 219 22.97 -3.52 13.54
CA GLN A 219 21.70 -4.12 13.16
C GLN A 219 21.83 -5.16 12.04
N ASN A 220 23.08 -5.52 11.66
CA ASN A 220 23.36 -6.51 10.62
C ASN A 220 22.60 -6.24 9.30
N GLU A 221 22.64 -4.97 8.84
CA GLU A 221 21.87 -4.53 7.67
C GLU A 221 22.38 -5.17 6.37
N PRO A 222 21.49 -5.76 5.55
CA PRO A 222 21.84 -6.54 4.35
C PRO A 222 22.18 -5.64 3.13
N ARG A 223 23.15 -4.74 3.22
CA ARG A 223 23.47 -3.74 2.17
C ARG A 223 23.68 -4.35 0.79
N ARG A 224 24.36 -5.50 0.69
CA ARG A 224 24.56 -6.19 -0.59
C ARG A 224 23.24 -6.69 -1.18
N ALA A 225 22.37 -7.22 -0.32
CA ALA A 225 21.06 -7.67 -0.76
C ALA A 225 20.14 -6.49 -1.15
N ILE A 226 20.25 -5.33 -0.48
CA ILE A 226 19.51 -4.09 -0.82
C ILE A 226 19.83 -3.67 -2.26
N VAL A 227 21.11 -3.62 -2.65
CA VAL A 227 21.53 -3.22 -4.01
C VAL A 227 21.00 -4.17 -5.10
N VAL A 228 20.85 -5.45 -4.79
CA VAL A 228 20.40 -6.44 -5.78
C VAL A 228 18.87 -6.51 -5.87
N VAL A 229 18.16 -6.18 -4.77
CA VAL A 229 16.70 -6.29 -4.69
C VAL A 229 16.00 -5.01 -5.15
N LEU A 230 16.63 -3.85 -4.96
CA LEU A 230 16.12 -2.52 -5.30
C LEU A 230 16.82 -1.94 -6.53
#